data_951158dadc64265ac8de7a31e3978911
#
_entry.id   951158dadc64265ac8de7a31e3978911
#
_cell.length_a   1.000
_cell.length_b   1.000
_cell.length_c   1.000
_cell.angle_alpha   90.00
_cell.angle_beta   90.00
_cell.angle_gamma   90.00
#
_symmetry.space_group_name_H-M   'P 1'
#
loop_
_entity.id
_entity.type
_entity.pdbx_description
1 polymer ?
#
loop_
_entity_poly.entity_id
_entity_poly.type
_entity_poly.pdbx_seq_one_letter_code
_entity_poly.pdbx_strand_id
1 'polypeptide(L)'
;MERRVISMDRDPRREQFQLFSGYTFPYAGVTVQLDVTPLELRLRAEHKPIFLTMLYVIHRAVNRVPELRRRIEDGQVVEYDECPVSFTELKPDGSYAYCRMETARIPYEDYIAMGRQQQAAARQGGTIETDRQAESPCIFASCLPWLNYTALTHPACTPADSNIRVSWGQLFMRCGMTQLSVSIQVWRMGGTLPGFTGPWRKRSPPCAPQKKISKIHLK
;
A
#
# COMPACT_ATOMS: atom_id res chain seq x y z
N MET A 1 -11.77 3.63 17.49
CA MET A 1 -10.47 4.04 16.97
C MET A 1 -10.08 5.32 17.70
N GLU A 2 -8.99 5.27 18.46
CA GLU A 2 -8.51 6.43 19.17
C GLU A 2 -7.70 7.35 18.25
N ARG A 3 -7.77 8.66 18.53
CA ARG A 3 -7.04 9.67 17.75
C ARG A 3 -6.52 10.77 18.66
N ARG A 4 -5.40 11.38 18.28
CA ARG A 4 -4.83 12.54 18.98
C ARG A 4 -4.43 13.63 17.99
N VAL A 5 -4.67 14.87 18.34
CA VAL A 5 -4.18 16.02 17.58
C VAL A 5 -2.69 16.20 17.86
N ILE A 6 -1.91 16.38 16.79
CA ILE A 6 -0.48 16.66 16.84
C ILE A 6 -0.29 18.16 16.61
N SER A 7 0.18 18.88 17.63
CA SER A 7 0.51 20.29 17.45
C SER A 7 1.71 20.45 16.53
N MET A 8 1.53 21.27 15.50
CA MET A 8 2.61 21.64 14.57
C MET A 8 3.39 22.88 15.05
N ASP A 9 3.00 23.54 16.13
CA ASP A 9 3.61 24.81 16.56
C ASP A 9 5.09 24.71 16.87
N ARG A 10 5.51 23.59 17.42
CA ARG A 10 6.91 23.29 17.75
C ARG A 10 7.51 22.17 16.91
N ASP A 11 6.77 21.67 15.89
CA ASP A 11 7.29 20.64 14.99
C ASP A 11 8.29 21.29 13.99
N PRO A 12 9.49 20.76 13.84
CA PRO A 12 10.48 21.32 12.91
C PRO A 12 10.02 21.30 11.44
N ARG A 13 8.93 20.58 11.14
CA ARG A 13 8.34 20.50 9.80
C ARG A 13 7.17 21.48 9.59
N ARG A 14 6.92 22.40 10.54
CA ARG A 14 5.80 23.34 10.46
C ARG A 14 5.78 24.14 9.15
N GLU A 15 6.92 24.70 8.77
CA GLU A 15 7.02 25.52 7.54
C GLU A 15 6.74 24.69 6.28
N GLN A 16 7.30 23.47 6.21
CA GLN A 16 7.04 22.56 5.10
C GLN A 16 5.58 22.12 5.06
N PHE A 17 4.98 21.84 6.23
CA PHE A 17 3.55 21.54 6.31
C PHE A 17 2.69 22.68 5.75
N GLN A 18 2.95 23.92 6.15
CA GLN A 18 2.25 25.09 5.66
C GLN A 18 2.44 25.28 4.14
N LEU A 19 3.67 25.14 3.65
CA LEU A 19 3.98 25.23 2.22
C LEU A 19 3.17 24.22 1.40
N PHE A 20 3.23 22.94 1.79
CA PHE A 20 2.55 21.87 1.03
C PHE A 20 1.04 21.88 1.18
N SER A 21 0.50 22.43 2.27
CA SER A 21 -0.94 22.63 2.44
C SER A 21 -1.54 23.57 1.38
N GLY A 22 -0.71 24.47 0.81
CA GLY A 22 -1.13 25.34 -0.28
C GLY A 22 -1.06 24.72 -1.69
N TYR A 23 -0.57 23.47 -1.83
CA TYR A 23 -0.44 22.85 -3.13
C TYR A 23 -1.74 22.18 -3.58
N THR A 24 -2.05 22.28 -4.86
CA THR A 24 -3.18 21.57 -5.48
C THR A 24 -2.98 20.05 -5.46
N PHE A 25 -1.73 19.60 -5.53
CA PHE A 25 -1.34 18.20 -5.52
C PHE A 25 -0.24 17.95 -4.46
N PRO A 26 -0.61 17.85 -3.18
CA PRO A 26 0.34 17.79 -2.06
C PRO A 26 0.86 16.36 -1.79
N TYR A 27 0.92 15.50 -2.79
CA TYR A 27 1.30 14.11 -2.63
C TYR A 27 2.75 13.86 -3.02
N ALA A 28 3.38 12.91 -2.34
CA ALA A 28 4.63 12.29 -2.75
C ALA A 28 4.44 10.79 -2.90
N GLY A 29 5.00 10.23 -3.97
CA GLY A 29 4.95 8.80 -4.24
C GLY A 29 6.35 8.20 -4.41
N VAL A 30 6.50 6.97 -3.98
CA VAL A 30 7.72 6.16 -4.17
C VAL A 30 7.31 4.79 -4.66
N THR A 31 7.99 4.29 -5.70
CA THR A 31 7.89 2.91 -6.15
C THR A 31 9.22 2.21 -5.91
N VAL A 32 9.17 1.04 -5.27
CA VAL A 32 10.34 0.21 -4.99
C VAL A 32 10.11 -1.20 -5.49
N GLN A 33 11.20 -1.88 -5.86
CA GLN A 33 11.19 -3.30 -6.17
C GLN A 33 11.72 -4.07 -4.96
N LEU A 34 10.95 -5.04 -4.50
CA LEU A 34 11.26 -5.88 -3.35
C LEU A 34 11.55 -7.31 -3.81
N ASP A 35 12.61 -7.92 -3.29
CA ASP A 35 12.81 -9.36 -3.39
C ASP A 35 11.86 -10.06 -2.41
N VAL A 36 10.90 -10.78 -2.97
CA VAL A 36 9.88 -11.52 -2.22
C VAL A 36 10.02 -13.04 -2.41
N THR A 37 11.16 -13.49 -2.95
CA THR A 37 11.41 -14.92 -3.19
C THR A 37 11.14 -15.80 -1.97
N PRO A 38 11.65 -15.48 -0.76
CA PRO A 38 11.40 -16.32 0.42
C PRO A 38 9.92 -16.37 0.80
N LEU A 39 9.22 -15.22 0.64
CA LEU A 39 7.79 -15.14 0.93
C LEU A 39 6.99 -15.96 -0.08
N GLU A 40 7.24 -15.77 -1.36
CA GLU A 40 6.55 -16.47 -2.45
C GLU A 40 6.70 -17.99 -2.35
N LEU A 41 7.92 -18.49 -2.13
CA LEU A 41 8.18 -19.92 -1.96
C LEU A 41 7.41 -20.49 -0.77
N ARG A 42 7.38 -19.77 0.35
CA ARG A 42 6.64 -20.18 1.54
C ARG A 42 5.12 -20.20 1.27
N LEU A 43 4.57 -19.17 0.66
CA LEU A 43 3.14 -19.09 0.36
C LEU A 43 2.69 -20.20 -0.60
N ARG A 44 3.52 -20.55 -1.57
CA ARG A 44 3.25 -21.68 -2.46
C ARG A 44 3.27 -23.01 -1.71
N ALA A 45 4.29 -23.24 -0.89
CA ALA A 45 4.41 -24.48 -0.11
C ALA A 45 3.26 -24.66 0.90
N GLU A 46 2.78 -23.58 1.50
CA GLU A 46 1.70 -23.59 2.49
C GLU A 46 0.30 -23.36 1.87
N HIS A 47 0.18 -23.24 0.54
CA HIS A 47 -1.08 -22.93 -0.18
C HIS A 47 -1.81 -21.69 0.35
N LYS A 48 -1.04 -20.66 0.75
CA LYS A 48 -1.57 -19.41 1.30
C LYS A 48 -1.92 -18.40 0.20
N PRO A 49 -2.97 -17.56 0.39
CA PRO A 49 -3.37 -16.56 -0.60
C PRO A 49 -2.40 -15.40 -0.67
N ILE A 50 -1.78 -15.18 -1.82
CA ILE A 50 -0.78 -14.11 -2.02
C ILE A 50 -1.39 -12.73 -1.75
N PHE A 51 -2.57 -12.44 -2.33
CA PHE A 51 -3.23 -11.13 -2.20
C PHE A 51 -3.49 -10.75 -0.74
N LEU A 52 -4.22 -11.59 0.00
CA LEU A 52 -4.57 -11.31 1.40
C LEU A 52 -3.32 -11.30 2.31
N THR A 53 -2.30 -12.09 1.99
CA THR A 53 -1.03 -12.06 2.72
C THR A 53 -0.30 -10.75 2.50
N MET A 54 -0.22 -10.26 1.27
CA MET A 54 0.37 -8.94 0.98
C MET A 54 -0.42 -7.82 1.66
N LEU A 55 -1.75 -7.90 1.63
CA LEU A 55 -2.62 -6.95 2.32
C LEU A 55 -2.33 -6.93 3.83
N TYR A 56 -2.21 -8.09 4.47
CA TYR A 56 -1.86 -8.21 5.90
C TYR A 56 -0.50 -7.58 6.22
N VAL A 57 0.51 -7.88 5.40
CA VAL A 57 1.87 -7.34 5.60
C VAL A 57 1.88 -5.82 5.46
N ILE A 58 1.23 -5.28 4.42
CA ILE A 58 1.13 -3.85 4.15
C ILE A 58 0.35 -3.16 5.28
N HIS A 59 -0.80 -3.69 5.68
CA HIS A 59 -1.64 -3.15 6.75
C HIS A 59 -0.85 -3.02 8.06
N ARG A 60 -0.10 -4.05 8.43
CA ARG A 60 0.78 -4.02 9.60
C ARG A 60 1.96 -3.07 9.44
N ALA A 61 2.60 -3.05 8.27
CA ALA A 61 3.77 -2.21 8.02
C ALA A 61 3.43 -0.72 8.10
N VAL A 62 2.33 -0.29 7.47
CA VAL A 62 1.86 1.10 7.53
C VAL A 62 1.53 1.49 8.97
N ASN A 63 0.82 0.63 9.70
CA ASN A 63 0.42 0.92 11.09
C ASN A 63 1.57 0.90 12.11
N ARG A 64 2.74 0.38 11.75
CA ARG A 64 3.95 0.46 12.59
C ARG A 64 4.66 1.81 12.52
N VAL A 65 4.35 2.63 11.51
CA VAL A 65 4.99 3.93 11.31
C VAL A 65 4.01 5.03 11.71
N PRO A 66 4.24 5.74 12.83
CA PRO A 66 3.30 6.76 13.33
C PRO A 66 2.95 7.82 12.29
N GLU A 67 3.93 8.28 11.50
CA GLU A 67 3.73 9.28 10.47
C GLU A 67 2.76 8.82 9.36
N LEU A 68 2.72 7.52 9.08
CA LEU A 68 1.81 6.93 8.11
C LEU A 68 0.38 6.74 8.66
N ARG A 69 0.18 6.94 9.97
CA ARG A 69 -1.13 6.96 10.62
C ARG A 69 -1.69 8.36 10.81
N ARG A 70 -0.97 9.39 10.34
CA ARG A 70 -1.41 10.77 10.41
C ARG A 70 -2.31 11.13 9.26
N ARG A 71 -3.31 11.94 9.57
CA ARG A 71 -4.25 12.53 8.61
C ARG A 71 -4.34 14.02 8.84
N ILE A 72 -4.87 14.73 7.85
CA ILE A 72 -5.16 16.15 7.96
C ILE A 72 -6.68 16.27 7.98
N GLU A 73 -7.20 16.77 9.08
CA GLU A 73 -8.62 16.98 9.32
C GLU A 73 -8.81 18.40 9.81
N ASP A 74 -9.66 19.16 9.13
CA ASP A 74 -9.94 20.55 9.46
C ASP A 74 -8.68 21.42 9.65
N GLY A 75 -7.66 21.18 8.80
CA GLY A 75 -6.38 21.88 8.84
C GLY A 75 -5.43 21.44 9.99
N GLN A 76 -5.82 20.47 10.78
CA GLN A 76 -5.02 19.91 11.87
C GLN A 76 -4.41 18.55 11.48
N VAL A 77 -3.23 18.27 12.04
CA VAL A 77 -2.63 16.95 11.94
C VAL A 77 -3.18 16.06 13.06
N VAL A 78 -3.81 14.97 12.69
CA VAL A 78 -4.39 13.99 13.61
C VAL A 78 -3.67 12.65 13.44
N GLU A 79 -3.18 12.06 14.52
CA GLU A 79 -2.58 10.73 14.52
C GLU A 79 -3.57 9.71 15.09
N TYR A 80 -3.81 8.66 14.34
CA TYR A 80 -4.67 7.54 14.74
C TYR A 80 -3.85 6.41 15.38
N ASP A 81 -4.46 5.66 16.27
CA ASP A 81 -3.85 4.48 16.89
C ASP A 81 -3.68 3.34 15.89
N GLU A 82 -4.61 3.21 14.95
CA GLU A 82 -4.58 2.28 13.83
C GLU A 82 -5.38 2.86 12.65
N CYS A 83 -4.97 2.56 11.43
CA CYS A 83 -5.70 2.91 10.22
C CYS A 83 -6.19 1.62 9.55
N PRO A 84 -7.49 1.47 9.27
CA PRO A 84 -8.00 0.33 8.52
C PRO A 84 -7.51 0.35 7.07
N VAL A 85 -7.58 -0.80 6.42
CA VAL A 85 -7.29 -0.92 4.99
C VAL A 85 -8.54 -1.19 4.19
N SER A 86 -8.70 -0.46 3.09
CA SER A 86 -9.75 -0.67 2.08
C SER A 86 -9.14 -1.20 0.79
N PHE A 87 -9.80 -2.15 0.17
CA PHE A 87 -9.44 -2.71 -1.13
C PHE A 87 -10.68 -3.03 -1.94
N THR A 88 -10.52 -3.25 -3.23
CA THR A 88 -11.64 -3.55 -4.12
C THR A 88 -11.67 -5.03 -4.48
N GLU A 89 -12.87 -5.58 -4.57
CA GLU A 89 -13.14 -6.91 -5.09
C GLU A 89 -13.98 -6.81 -6.36
N LEU A 90 -13.54 -7.48 -7.43
CA LEU A 90 -14.23 -7.51 -8.71
C LEU A 90 -15.44 -8.43 -8.64
N LYS A 91 -16.60 -7.96 -9.12
CA LYS A 91 -17.82 -8.75 -9.22
C LYS A 91 -17.93 -9.45 -10.59
N PRO A 92 -18.79 -10.48 -10.69
CA PRO A 92 -18.99 -11.20 -11.94
C PRO A 92 -19.50 -10.33 -13.11
N ASP A 93 -20.19 -9.23 -12.82
CA ASP A 93 -20.71 -8.28 -13.79
C ASP A 93 -19.65 -7.27 -14.30
N GLY A 94 -18.40 -7.37 -13.81
CA GLY A 94 -17.31 -6.47 -14.15
C GLY A 94 -17.26 -5.18 -13.34
N SER A 95 -18.25 -4.93 -12.48
CA SER A 95 -18.18 -3.87 -11.47
C SER A 95 -17.35 -4.32 -10.26
N TYR A 96 -17.11 -3.43 -9.32
CA TYR A 96 -16.38 -3.77 -8.09
C TYR A 96 -17.09 -3.22 -6.86
N ALA A 97 -16.79 -3.82 -5.72
CA ALA A 97 -17.23 -3.34 -4.42
C ALA A 97 -16.05 -3.14 -3.50
N TYR A 98 -16.21 -2.29 -2.50
CA TYR A 98 -15.20 -2.09 -1.48
C TYR A 98 -15.27 -3.18 -0.41
N CYS A 99 -14.10 -3.63 0.00
CA CYS A 99 -13.87 -4.48 1.16
C CYS A 99 -13.05 -3.69 2.17
N ARG A 100 -13.29 -3.92 3.46
CA ARG A 100 -12.57 -3.21 4.52
C ARG A 100 -12.12 -4.16 5.61
N MET A 101 -10.86 -4.01 6.04
CA MET A 101 -10.30 -4.70 7.19
C MET A 101 -9.99 -3.66 8.27
N GLU A 102 -10.65 -3.76 9.41
CA GLU A 102 -10.58 -2.74 10.48
C GLU A 102 -9.25 -2.78 11.24
N THR A 103 -8.64 -3.95 11.38
CA THR A 103 -7.41 -4.12 12.14
C THR A 103 -6.50 -5.20 11.56
N ALA A 104 -5.20 -5.03 11.74
CA ALA A 104 -4.18 -6.06 11.51
C ALA A 104 -3.55 -6.56 12.84
N ARG A 105 -4.11 -6.18 13.99
CA ARG A 105 -3.66 -6.61 15.33
C ARG A 105 -4.26 -7.96 15.73
N ILE A 106 -4.60 -8.78 14.78
CA ILE A 106 -5.15 -10.13 14.94
C ILE A 106 -4.19 -11.17 14.35
N PRO A 107 -4.31 -12.44 14.73
CA PRO A 107 -3.53 -13.53 14.13
C PRO A 107 -3.70 -13.59 12.61
N TYR A 108 -2.67 -14.06 11.93
CA TYR A 108 -2.65 -14.14 10.46
C TYR A 108 -3.83 -14.94 9.89
N GLU A 109 -4.13 -16.10 10.49
CA GLU A 109 -5.20 -16.99 9.99
C GLU A 109 -6.58 -16.33 10.13
N ASP A 110 -6.82 -15.62 11.23
CA ASP A 110 -8.07 -14.88 11.45
C ASP A 110 -8.20 -13.74 10.44
N TYR A 111 -7.11 -13.04 10.14
CA TYR A 111 -7.08 -11.99 9.12
C TYR A 111 -7.43 -12.54 7.73
N ILE A 112 -6.85 -13.70 7.38
CA ILE A 112 -7.14 -14.34 6.09
C ILE A 112 -8.60 -14.81 6.02
N ALA A 113 -9.14 -15.37 7.10
CA ALA A 113 -10.55 -15.80 7.18
C ALA A 113 -11.49 -14.60 7.00
N MET A 114 -11.26 -13.51 7.72
CA MET A 114 -12.03 -12.26 7.58
C MET A 114 -11.92 -11.68 6.17
N GLY A 115 -10.72 -11.63 5.59
CA GLY A 115 -10.52 -11.13 4.24
C GLY A 115 -11.29 -11.92 3.18
N ARG A 116 -11.31 -13.25 3.29
CA ARG A 116 -12.13 -14.11 2.43
C ARG A 116 -13.63 -13.87 2.60
N GLN A 117 -14.09 -13.64 3.82
CA GLN A 117 -15.49 -13.30 4.10
C GLN A 117 -15.87 -11.97 3.46
N GLN A 118 -15.03 -10.93 3.59
CA GLN A 118 -15.24 -9.63 2.94
C GLN A 118 -15.32 -9.76 1.41
N GLN A 119 -14.40 -10.51 0.80
CA GLN A 119 -14.41 -10.76 -0.64
C GLN A 119 -15.68 -11.49 -1.08
N ALA A 120 -16.11 -12.52 -0.35
CA ALA A 120 -17.33 -13.26 -0.65
C ALA A 120 -18.60 -12.38 -0.57
N ALA A 121 -18.69 -11.55 0.47
CA ALA A 121 -19.80 -10.62 0.65
C ALA A 121 -19.83 -9.56 -0.48
N ALA A 122 -18.68 -9.03 -0.84
CA ALA A 122 -18.56 -8.05 -1.92
C ALA A 122 -19.02 -8.60 -3.27
N ARG A 123 -18.71 -9.87 -3.59
CA ARG A 123 -19.16 -10.53 -4.82
C ARG A 123 -20.67 -10.74 -4.87
N GLN A 124 -21.34 -10.88 -3.73
CA GLN A 124 -22.78 -11.18 -3.64
C GLN A 124 -23.67 -9.95 -3.67
N GLY A 125 -23.16 -8.74 -3.42
CA GLY A 125 -24.03 -7.57 -3.41
C GLY A 125 -23.42 -6.32 -2.78
N GLY A 126 -22.13 -6.29 -2.57
CA GLY A 126 -21.44 -5.10 -2.08
C GLY A 126 -21.62 -3.91 -3.03
N THR A 127 -21.66 -2.71 -2.49
CA THR A 127 -21.81 -1.45 -3.24
C THR A 127 -20.51 -0.63 -3.21
N ILE A 128 -20.44 0.38 -4.08
CA ILE A 128 -19.37 1.40 -4.07
C ILE A 128 -19.77 2.56 -3.14
N GLU A 129 -20.93 2.49 -2.49
CA GLU A 129 -21.34 3.55 -1.59
C GLU A 129 -20.31 3.75 -0.49
N THR A 130 -19.57 4.83 -0.65
CA THR A 130 -18.55 5.26 0.28
C THR A 130 -19.11 6.44 1.06
N ASP A 131 -19.30 6.25 2.34
CA ASP A 131 -19.36 7.37 3.25
C ASP A 131 -17.93 7.94 3.35
N ARG A 132 -17.66 9.08 2.69
CA ARG A 132 -16.34 9.73 2.71
C ARG A 132 -15.84 10.00 4.12
N GLN A 133 -16.72 10.18 5.10
CA GLN A 133 -16.33 10.32 6.50
C GLN A 133 -15.89 8.98 7.09
N ALA A 134 -16.50 7.87 6.68
CA ALA A 134 -16.06 6.53 7.08
C ALA A 134 -14.77 6.08 6.38
N GLU A 135 -14.37 6.72 5.29
CA GLU A 135 -13.11 6.43 4.59
C GLU A 135 -11.86 6.98 5.30
N SER A 136 -11.99 8.04 6.09
CA SER A 136 -10.89 8.55 6.91
C SER A 136 -10.85 7.78 8.24
N PRO A 137 -9.69 7.25 8.63
CA PRO A 137 -8.30 7.40 8.13
C PRO A 137 -7.78 6.23 7.28
N CYS A 138 -8.45 5.83 6.25
CA CYS A 138 -8.20 4.59 5.51
C CYS A 138 -6.81 4.51 4.84
N ILE A 139 -6.33 3.29 4.64
CA ILE A 139 -5.25 2.92 3.73
C ILE A 139 -5.91 2.29 2.50
N PHE A 140 -5.82 2.92 1.34
CA PHE A 140 -6.32 2.33 0.10
C PHE A 140 -5.28 1.39 -0.50
N ALA A 141 -5.65 0.13 -0.69
CA ALA A 141 -4.78 -0.90 -1.20
C ALA A 141 -5.29 -1.44 -2.55
N SER A 142 -4.42 -1.50 -3.55
CA SER A 142 -4.72 -2.03 -4.87
C SER A 142 -3.69 -3.07 -5.31
N CYS A 143 -4.14 -4.12 -5.99
CA CYS A 143 -3.28 -5.08 -6.63
C CYS A 143 -3.47 -5.04 -8.14
N LEU A 144 -2.37 -4.93 -8.87
CA LEU A 144 -2.33 -4.91 -10.33
C LEU A 144 -1.55 -6.14 -10.83
N PRO A 145 -2.10 -7.36 -10.66
CA PRO A 145 -1.35 -8.61 -10.83
C PRO A 145 -0.91 -8.89 -12.27
N TRP A 146 -1.38 -8.10 -13.22
CA TRP A 146 -1.01 -8.17 -14.64
C TRP A 146 0.04 -7.12 -15.03
N LEU A 147 0.45 -6.22 -14.13
CA LEU A 147 1.41 -5.16 -14.42
C LEU A 147 2.71 -5.34 -13.64
N ASN A 148 3.81 -5.23 -14.37
CA ASN A 148 5.13 -4.99 -13.84
C ASN A 148 5.50 -3.53 -14.15
N TYR A 149 5.65 -2.69 -13.11
CA TYR A 149 5.85 -1.25 -13.28
C TYR A 149 7.02 -0.74 -12.42
N THR A 150 7.64 0.33 -12.87
CA THR A 150 8.72 1.03 -12.16
C THR A 150 8.26 2.31 -11.49
N ALA A 151 7.07 2.81 -11.88
CA ALA A 151 6.42 3.96 -11.28
C ALA A 151 4.90 3.80 -11.41
N LEU A 152 4.16 4.28 -10.42
CA LEU A 152 2.71 4.33 -10.43
C LEU A 152 2.24 5.62 -9.76
N THR A 153 1.35 6.34 -10.43
CA THR A 153 0.63 7.49 -9.87
C THR A 153 -0.78 7.05 -9.52
N HIS A 154 -1.17 7.26 -8.27
CA HIS A 154 -2.52 6.97 -7.81
C HIS A 154 -3.47 8.14 -8.12
N PRO A 155 -4.78 7.89 -8.26
CA PRO A 155 -5.77 8.94 -8.32
C PRO A 155 -5.70 9.87 -7.12
N ALA A 156 -5.96 11.15 -7.33
CA ALA A 156 -6.04 12.14 -6.28
C ALA A 156 -7.47 12.70 -6.21
N CYS A 157 -7.94 12.97 -5.01
CA CYS A 157 -9.22 13.62 -4.79
C CYS A 157 -9.09 15.15 -4.86
N THR A 158 -10.22 15.81 -5.12
CA THR A 158 -10.32 17.27 -5.00
C THR A 158 -11.51 17.58 -4.10
N PRO A 159 -11.33 18.23 -2.96
CA PRO A 159 -10.05 18.63 -2.35
C PRO A 159 -9.15 17.42 -2.01
N ALA A 160 -7.84 17.68 -1.90
CA ALA A 160 -6.86 16.64 -1.61
C ALA A 160 -7.13 15.99 -0.23
N ASP A 161 -7.22 14.67 -0.19
CA ASP A 161 -7.29 13.91 1.07
C ASP A 161 -5.89 13.53 1.56
N SER A 162 -5.76 13.13 2.80
CA SER A 162 -4.50 12.69 3.42
C SER A 162 -4.39 11.17 3.58
N ASN A 163 -5.26 10.40 2.94
CA ASN A 163 -5.23 8.96 2.98
C ASN A 163 -4.00 8.40 2.24
N ILE A 164 -3.52 7.26 2.71
CA ILE A 164 -2.41 6.56 2.09
C ILE A 164 -2.93 5.65 1.00
N ARG A 165 -2.23 5.62 -0.13
CA ARG A 165 -2.49 4.71 -1.22
C ARG A 165 -1.30 3.80 -1.43
N VAL A 166 -1.53 2.50 -1.41
CA VAL A 166 -0.50 1.49 -1.63
C VAL A 166 -0.94 0.57 -2.75
N SER A 167 -0.06 0.33 -3.71
CA SER A 167 -0.32 -0.65 -4.76
C SER A 167 0.86 -1.59 -4.95
N TRP A 168 0.56 -2.81 -5.37
CA TRP A 168 1.60 -3.75 -5.80
C TRP A 168 1.23 -4.39 -7.12
N GLY A 169 2.28 -4.72 -7.86
CA GLY A 169 2.17 -5.27 -9.21
C GLY A 169 2.26 -6.78 -9.28
N GLN A 170 2.57 -7.26 -10.46
CA GLN A 170 2.82 -8.67 -10.74
C GLN A 170 4.12 -9.16 -10.07
N LEU A 171 4.10 -10.38 -9.58
CA LEU A 171 5.32 -11.10 -9.25
C LEU A 171 6.06 -11.45 -10.56
N PHE A 172 7.33 -11.10 -10.67
CA PHE A 172 8.13 -11.40 -11.85
C PHE A 172 9.53 -11.87 -11.47
N MET A 173 10.09 -12.73 -12.30
CA MET A 173 11.43 -13.27 -12.11
C MET A 173 12.48 -12.34 -12.71
N ARG A 174 13.47 -11.96 -11.92
CA ARG A 174 14.64 -11.21 -12.37
C ARG A 174 15.90 -11.73 -11.68
N CYS A 175 16.87 -12.13 -12.47
CA CYS A 175 18.16 -12.64 -11.95
C CYS A 175 18.00 -13.78 -10.92
N GLY A 176 17.03 -14.70 -11.14
CA GLY A 176 16.77 -15.83 -10.23
C GLY A 176 16.01 -15.48 -8.95
N MET A 177 15.57 -14.23 -8.80
CA MET A 177 14.78 -13.76 -7.66
C MET A 177 13.37 -13.37 -8.09
N THR A 178 12.38 -13.63 -7.24
CA THR A 178 11.03 -13.15 -7.43
C THR A 178 10.93 -11.70 -6.93
N GLN A 179 10.66 -10.78 -7.84
CA GLN A 179 10.54 -9.35 -7.58
C GLN A 179 9.09 -8.93 -7.52
N LEU A 180 8.80 -7.93 -6.69
CA LEU A 180 7.50 -7.29 -6.58
C LEU A 180 7.68 -5.77 -6.58
N SER A 181 7.01 -5.08 -7.51
CA SER A 181 6.94 -3.62 -7.48
C SER A 181 5.87 -3.19 -6.48
N VAL A 182 6.26 -2.35 -5.52
CA VAL A 182 5.34 -1.76 -4.54
C VAL A 182 5.42 -0.24 -4.64
N SER A 183 4.28 0.42 -4.83
CA SER A 183 4.13 1.87 -4.84
C SER A 183 3.36 2.34 -3.62
N ILE A 184 3.84 3.39 -2.99
CA ILE A 184 3.13 4.10 -1.92
C ILE A 184 3.02 5.58 -2.27
N GLN A 185 1.83 6.14 -2.09
CA GLN A 185 1.57 7.58 -2.20
C GLN A 185 1.03 8.10 -0.88
N VAL A 186 1.63 9.16 -0.40
CA VAL A 186 1.29 9.80 0.88
C VAL A 186 1.15 11.30 0.69
N TRP A 187 0.38 11.96 1.55
CA TRP A 187 0.35 13.41 1.63
C TRP A 187 1.69 13.93 2.16
N ARG A 188 2.24 14.95 1.51
CA ARG A 188 3.58 15.47 1.82
C ARG A 188 3.54 16.42 3.01
N MET A 189 3.77 15.91 4.21
CA MET A 189 3.81 16.70 5.45
C MET A 189 5.16 17.33 5.76
N GLY A 190 6.01 17.53 4.73
CA GLY A 190 7.36 18.06 4.94
C GLY A 190 8.28 17.08 5.70
N GLY A 191 9.36 16.72 5.06
CA GLY A 191 10.34 15.80 5.62
C GLY A 191 10.40 14.48 4.87
N THR A 192 11.55 13.86 4.89
CA THR A 192 11.78 12.50 4.38
C THR A 192 10.76 11.54 4.99
N LEU A 193 10.23 10.62 4.19
CA LEU A 193 9.50 9.47 4.69
C LEU A 193 10.37 8.79 5.77
N PRO A 194 10.12 9.03 7.09
CA PRO A 194 11.00 8.47 8.11
C PRO A 194 10.74 6.98 8.13
N GLY A 195 11.49 6.14 7.86
CA GLY A 195 11.30 4.69 7.76
C GLY A 195 11.66 4.11 6.40
N PHE A 196 11.70 4.91 5.33
CA PHE A 196 12.28 4.48 4.06
C PHE A 196 13.81 4.54 4.02
N THR A 197 14.45 5.21 4.97
CA THR A 197 15.92 5.24 5.12
C THR A 197 16.47 4.19 6.09
N GLY A 198 15.59 3.38 6.69
CA GLY A 198 15.95 2.26 7.55
C GLY A 198 16.60 1.08 6.80
N PRO A 199 16.71 -0.12 7.40
CA PRO A 199 17.58 -1.22 6.96
C PRO A 199 17.24 -1.86 5.60
N TRP A 200 16.38 -1.25 4.77
CA TRP A 200 16.13 -1.63 3.37
C TRP A 200 17.34 -1.43 2.44
N ARG A 201 18.46 -0.92 2.94
CA ARG A 201 19.75 -0.83 2.22
C ARG A 201 20.44 -2.17 1.98
N LYS A 202 19.78 -3.30 1.97
CA LYS A 202 20.36 -4.49 1.38
C LYS A 202 20.30 -4.31 -0.14
N ARG A 203 21.40 -3.79 -0.69
CA ARG A 203 21.64 -3.72 -2.14
C ARG A 203 21.33 -5.10 -2.73
N SER A 204 20.37 -5.14 -3.66
CA SER A 204 20.26 -6.29 -4.56
C SER A 204 21.64 -6.49 -5.20
N PRO A 205 22.22 -7.69 -5.19
CA PRO A 205 23.48 -7.92 -5.86
C PRO A 205 23.35 -7.50 -7.32
N PRO A 206 24.41 -6.90 -7.93
CA PRO A 206 24.37 -6.54 -9.33
C PRO A 206 24.05 -7.80 -10.15
N CYS A 207 23.08 -7.68 -11.04
CA CYS A 207 22.74 -8.76 -11.97
C CYS A 207 24.00 -9.11 -12.77
N ALA A 208 24.45 -10.34 -12.70
CA ALA A 208 25.52 -10.81 -13.58
C ALA A 208 25.11 -10.59 -15.03
N PRO A 209 26.00 -10.14 -15.92
CA PRO A 209 25.65 -9.89 -17.30
C PRO A 209 25.07 -11.17 -17.91
N GLN A 210 23.88 -11.06 -18.49
CA GLN A 210 23.24 -12.18 -19.18
C GLN A 210 24.20 -12.68 -20.27
N LYS A 211 24.61 -13.94 -20.18
CA LYS A 211 25.25 -14.62 -21.32
C LYS A 211 24.26 -14.54 -22.48
N LYS A 212 24.64 -13.87 -23.56
CA LYS A 212 23.89 -13.84 -24.83
C LYS A 212 23.57 -15.28 -25.20
N ILE A 213 22.30 -15.62 -25.17
CA ILE A 213 21.84 -16.88 -25.79
C ILE A 213 21.92 -16.62 -27.30
N SER A 214 23.00 -17.09 -27.88
CA SER A 214 23.20 -17.07 -29.33
C SER A 214 22.26 -18.11 -29.94
N LYS A 215 21.38 -17.60 -30.81
CA LYS A 215 20.71 -18.29 -31.93
C LYS A 215 20.02 -19.63 -31.60
N ILE A 216 18.73 -19.55 -31.32
CA ILE A 216 17.84 -20.67 -31.61
C ILE A 216 17.53 -20.61 -33.12
N HIS A 217 18.08 -21.57 -33.87
CA HIS A 217 17.67 -21.83 -35.26
C HIS A 217 16.31 -22.51 -35.20
N LEU A 218 15.28 -21.81 -35.67
CA LEU A 218 14.03 -22.47 -36.07
C LEU A 218 14.26 -23.16 -37.40
N LYS A 219 14.14 -24.48 -37.42
CA LYS A 219 13.80 -25.27 -38.60
C LYS A 219 12.36 -25.67 -38.48
#